data_b740e27c53ce7507a341c05de9c25f93
#
_entry.id   b740e27c53ce7507a341c05de9c25f93
#
_cell.length_a   1.000
_cell.length_b   1.000
_cell.length_c   1.000
_cell.angle_alpha   90.00
_cell.angle_beta   90.00
_cell.angle_gamma   90.00
#
_symmetry.space_group_name_H-M   'P 1'
#
loop_
_entity.id
_entity.type
_entity.pdbx_description
1 polymer ?
#
loop_
_entity_poly.entity_id
_entity_poly.type
_entity_poly.pdbx_seq_one_letter_code
_entity_poly.pdbx_strand_id
1 'polypeptide(L)'
;MRQVAVPFLLVFILLGSVTNVVFAADGAEKLTRIRMGLAARSTTSMPFFVARERGFFREEGLEVELIVMQAIQTIQATLGKSTQFASATGSAVSAAVRGADIKVILAVTDRPSFDLIAQPNITSVQQLRGKKIGTGGVGSLAEILARRILIANNVRPEDVAILATGPSHVTYLSLKAKVIDAAPLQMPLTFTAQDEGFRKLVAAGDVYQTVQGGLATTTAMLTEQPELVTKVVRAMLRAARLIKSDRKYGIEFLKGPWLDIGKDPEKMAARTYDIAAPALLENGTVGEDIQRQMIADASALVKPKQPLLPAQVFDFSIVRKVGESLK
;
A
#
# COMPACT_ATOMS: atom_id res chain seq x y z
N MET A 1 -7.62 -62.24 -80.91
CA MET A 1 -6.81 -62.30 -79.72
C MET A 1 -5.83 -61.09 -79.71
N ARG A 2 -6.17 -60.02 -79.01
CA ARG A 2 -5.37 -58.77 -78.98
C ARG A 2 -4.70 -58.70 -77.66
N GLN A 3 -3.33 -58.63 -77.65
CA GLN A 3 -2.51 -58.36 -76.51
C GLN A 3 -2.55 -56.88 -76.23
N VAL A 4 -2.85 -56.50 -74.98
CA VAL A 4 -2.79 -55.11 -74.46
C VAL A 4 -1.49 -54.98 -73.63
N ALA A 5 -0.60 -54.14 -74.14
CA ALA A 5 0.65 -53.74 -73.37
C ALA A 5 0.33 -52.74 -72.34
N VAL A 6 0.84 -52.96 -71.09
CA VAL A 6 0.77 -52.04 -69.95
C VAL A 6 2.11 -51.27 -69.88
N PRO A 7 2.11 -49.96 -69.90
CA PRO A 7 3.35 -49.23 -69.70
C PRO A 7 3.75 -49.12 -68.17
N PHE A 8 5.00 -49.41 -67.90
CA PHE A 8 5.63 -49.22 -66.58
C PHE A 8 5.82 -47.72 -66.32
N LEU A 9 5.17 -47.23 -65.31
CA LEU A 9 5.33 -45.86 -64.82
C LEU A 9 6.44 -45.85 -63.77
N LEU A 10 7.60 -45.24 -64.08
CA LEU A 10 8.70 -44.99 -63.17
C LEU A 10 8.32 -43.83 -62.22
N VAL A 11 8.09 -44.15 -60.95
CA VAL A 11 7.89 -43.14 -59.89
C VAL A 11 9.25 -42.72 -59.33
N PHE A 12 9.66 -41.48 -59.60
CA PHE A 12 10.80 -40.80 -58.96
C PHE A 12 10.39 -40.40 -57.60
N ILE A 13 10.96 -41.02 -56.53
CA ILE A 13 10.84 -40.59 -55.15
C ILE A 13 11.86 -39.51 -54.93
N LEU A 14 11.41 -38.24 -54.89
CA LEU A 14 12.20 -37.12 -54.38
C LEU A 14 12.27 -37.22 -52.86
N LEU A 15 13.43 -37.61 -52.33
CA LEU A 15 13.76 -37.48 -50.93
C LEU A 15 13.92 -35.96 -50.59
N GLY A 16 12.83 -35.29 -50.18
CA GLY A 16 12.88 -33.99 -49.61
C GLY A 16 13.47 -34.06 -48.18
N SER A 17 14.66 -33.49 -47.99
CA SER A 17 15.27 -33.30 -46.68
C SER A 17 14.38 -32.36 -45.86
N VAL A 18 13.59 -32.91 -44.92
CA VAL A 18 12.86 -32.12 -43.91
C VAL A 18 13.89 -31.63 -42.90
N THR A 19 14.38 -30.41 -43.07
CA THR A 19 15.10 -29.69 -42.01
C THR A 19 14.10 -29.42 -40.89
N ASN A 20 14.21 -30.20 -39.83
CA ASN A 20 13.53 -29.91 -38.58
C ASN A 20 14.07 -28.58 -38.05
N VAL A 21 13.39 -27.48 -38.31
CA VAL A 21 13.55 -26.22 -37.56
C VAL A 21 12.99 -26.48 -36.17
N VAL A 22 13.84 -26.86 -35.26
CA VAL A 22 13.52 -26.86 -33.83
C VAL A 22 13.34 -25.39 -33.45
N PHE A 23 12.08 -24.94 -33.44
CA PHE A 23 11.74 -23.75 -32.69
C PHE A 23 12.10 -24.05 -31.23
N ALA A 24 13.22 -23.52 -30.77
CA ALA A 24 13.49 -23.40 -29.33
C ALA A 24 12.29 -22.63 -28.76
N ALA A 25 11.40 -23.35 -28.10
CA ALA A 25 10.39 -22.73 -27.25
C ALA A 25 11.20 -21.93 -26.22
N ASP A 26 11.20 -20.61 -26.40
CA ASP A 26 11.72 -19.67 -25.44
C ASP A 26 11.12 -20.07 -24.09
N GLY A 27 11.95 -20.60 -23.19
CA GLY A 27 11.53 -21.05 -21.87
C GLY A 27 11.05 -19.83 -21.12
N ALA A 28 9.78 -19.50 -21.22
CA ALA A 28 9.16 -18.46 -20.43
C ALA A 28 9.50 -18.76 -18.96
N GLU A 29 10.40 -17.99 -18.39
CA GLU A 29 10.85 -18.14 -17.03
C GLU A 29 9.62 -18.19 -16.12
N LYS A 30 9.43 -19.30 -15.41
CA LYS A 30 8.21 -19.54 -14.62
C LYS A 30 8.16 -18.55 -13.48
N LEU A 31 7.37 -17.49 -13.62
CA LEU A 31 7.22 -16.46 -12.59
C LEU A 31 6.68 -17.07 -11.29
N THR A 32 7.27 -16.67 -10.17
CA THR A 32 6.77 -17.02 -8.84
C THR A 32 5.53 -16.16 -8.54
N ARG A 33 4.38 -16.81 -8.36
CA ARG A 33 3.14 -16.10 -8.00
C ARG A 33 3.12 -15.75 -6.54
N ILE A 34 2.83 -14.47 -6.24
CA ILE A 34 2.65 -13.96 -4.88
C ILE A 34 1.41 -13.07 -4.80
N ARG A 35 0.80 -13.04 -3.62
CA ARG A 35 -0.35 -12.19 -3.32
C ARG A 35 0.00 -11.19 -2.24
N MET A 36 -0.44 -9.94 -2.42
CA MET A 36 -0.23 -8.86 -1.47
C MET A 36 -1.57 -8.23 -1.09
N GLY A 37 -1.87 -8.16 0.20
CA GLY A 37 -3.03 -7.46 0.73
C GLY A 37 -2.80 -5.95 0.80
N LEU A 38 -3.61 -5.16 0.10
CA LEU A 38 -3.57 -3.70 0.14
C LEU A 38 -4.72 -3.15 0.98
N ALA A 39 -4.40 -2.27 1.94
CA ALA A 39 -5.40 -1.70 2.84
C ALA A 39 -6.35 -0.71 2.16
N ALA A 40 -5.91 -0.08 1.08
CA ALA A 40 -6.68 0.86 0.29
C ALA A 40 -6.04 1.11 -1.08
N ARG A 41 -6.82 1.66 -2.01
CA ARG A 41 -6.30 2.37 -3.17
C ARG A 41 -6.08 3.83 -2.78
N SER A 42 -4.83 4.22 -2.61
CA SER A 42 -4.44 5.55 -2.12
C SER A 42 -3.01 5.87 -2.57
N THR A 43 -2.57 7.09 -2.31
CA THR A 43 -1.22 7.53 -2.67
C THR A 43 -0.11 6.62 -2.12
N THR A 44 -0.28 6.03 -0.94
CA THR A 44 0.70 5.11 -0.34
C THR A 44 0.72 3.73 -0.98
N SER A 45 -0.32 3.36 -1.74
CA SER A 45 -0.32 2.14 -2.54
C SER A 45 0.23 2.34 -3.96
N MET A 46 0.51 3.58 -4.37
CA MET A 46 1.06 3.89 -5.69
C MET A 46 2.32 3.08 -6.04
N PRO A 47 3.34 2.92 -5.15
CA PRO A 47 4.52 2.12 -5.48
C PRO A 47 4.21 0.67 -5.84
N PHE A 48 3.18 0.06 -5.25
CA PHE A 48 2.76 -1.32 -5.56
C PHE A 48 2.22 -1.43 -6.99
N PHE A 49 1.35 -0.50 -7.37
CA PHE A 49 0.77 -0.48 -8.70
C PHE A 49 1.81 -0.11 -9.76
N VAL A 50 2.69 0.86 -9.48
CA VAL A 50 3.79 1.23 -10.37
C VAL A 50 4.76 0.07 -10.56
N ALA A 51 5.16 -0.64 -9.49
CA ALA A 51 6.04 -1.80 -9.60
C ALA A 51 5.42 -2.90 -10.47
N ARG A 52 4.12 -3.11 -10.39
CA ARG A 52 3.39 -4.08 -11.23
C ARG A 52 3.31 -3.62 -12.69
N GLU A 53 2.86 -2.40 -12.95
CA GLU A 53 2.63 -1.90 -14.31
C GLU A 53 3.91 -1.62 -15.08
N ARG A 54 4.98 -1.16 -14.38
CA ARG A 54 6.31 -1.00 -14.98
C ARG A 54 7.09 -2.30 -15.14
N GLY A 55 6.51 -3.42 -14.69
CA GLY A 55 7.13 -4.72 -14.81
C GLY A 55 8.25 -4.99 -13.81
N PHE A 56 8.49 -4.12 -12.82
CA PHE A 56 9.58 -4.31 -11.85
C PHE A 56 9.47 -5.61 -11.07
N PHE A 57 8.25 -6.05 -10.73
CA PHE A 57 8.06 -7.38 -10.14
C PHE A 57 8.40 -8.50 -11.13
N ARG A 58 8.02 -8.35 -12.41
CA ARG A 58 8.28 -9.36 -13.43
C ARG A 58 9.77 -9.50 -13.73
N GLU A 59 10.51 -8.38 -13.74
CA GLU A 59 11.97 -8.39 -13.87
C GLU A 59 12.68 -9.11 -12.71
N GLU A 60 12.03 -9.19 -11.54
CA GLU A 60 12.47 -9.98 -10.40
C GLU A 60 11.95 -11.44 -10.44
N GLY A 61 11.33 -11.87 -11.54
CA GLY A 61 10.75 -13.21 -11.66
C GLY A 61 9.45 -13.41 -10.88
N LEU A 62 8.69 -12.32 -10.60
CA LEU A 62 7.47 -12.37 -9.79
C LEU A 62 6.22 -12.01 -10.60
N GLU A 63 5.15 -12.77 -10.39
CA GLU A 63 3.79 -12.42 -10.80
C GLU A 63 3.00 -12.02 -9.56
N VAL A 64 2.65 -10.74 -9.45
CA VAL A 64 2.06 -10.17 -8.22
C VAL A 64 0.58 -9.89 -8.40
N GLU A 65 -0.25 -10.50 -7.56
CA GLU A 65 -1.66 -10.20 -7.39
C GLU A 65 -1.83 -9.22 -6.23
N LEU A 66 -2.39 -8.04 -6.53
CA LEU A 66 -2.69 -6.98 -5.54
C LEU A 66 -4.17 -7.07 -5.17
N ILE A 67 -4.48 -7.40 -3.91
CA ILE A 67 -5.84 -7.63 -3.42
C ILE A 67 -6.19 -6.53 -2.42
N VAL A 68 -7.17 -5.69 -2.77
CA VAL A 68 -7.65 -4.63 -1.88
C VAL A 68 -8.67 -5.19 -0.90
N MET A 69 -8.41 -4.98 0.40
CA MET A 69 -9.26 -5.45 1.50
C MET A 69 -9.10 -4.53 2.71
N GLN A 70 -9.92 -4.68 3.75
CA GLN A 70 -9.77 -3.87 4.96
C GLN A 70 -8.41 -4.09 5.62
N ALA A 71 -7.86 -3.05 6.27
CA ALA A 71 -6.52 -3.08 6.86
C ALA A 71 -6.29 -4.29 7.79
N ILE A 72 -7.24 -4.60 8.67
CA ILE A 72 -7.14 -5.76 9.56
C ILE A 72 -7.16 -7.09 8.79
N GLN A 73 -7.93 -7.16 7.71
CA GLN A 73 -8.00 -8.36 6.87
C GLN A 73 -6.69 -8.62 6.15
N THR A 74 -5.92 -7.57 5.75
CA THR A 74 -4.59 -7.77 5.16
C THR A 74 -3.66 -8.50 6.13
N ILE A 75 -3.73 -8.17 7.41
CA ILE A 75 -2.93 -8.82 8.46
C ILE A 75 -3.38 -10.27 8.68
N GLN A 76 -4.69 -10.50 8.80
CA GLN A 76 -5.26 -11.84 8.97
C GLN A 76 -4.91 -12.76 7.79
N ALA A 77 -5.02 -12.25 6.55
CA ALA A 77 -4.65 -12.98 5.33
C ALA A 77 -3.16 -13.33 5.30
N THR A 78 -2.29 -12.42 5.75
CA THR A 78 -0.83 -12.66 5.80
C THR A 78 -0.47 -13.69 6.89
N LEU A 79 -1.04 -13.56 8.08
CA LEU A 79 -0.86 -14.55 9.16
C LEU A 79 -1.41 -15.93 8.78
N GLY A 80 -2.54 -15.98 8.08
CA GLY A 80 -3.16 -17.18 7.53
C GLY A 80 -2.51 -17.69 6.23
N LYS A 81 -1.40 -17.11 5.77
CA LYS A 81 -0.65 -17.49 4.55
C LYS A 81 -1.44 -17.38 3.24
N SER A 82 -2.62 -16.72 3.23
CA SER A 82 -3.40 -16.44 2.02
C SER A 82 -2.78 -15.34 1.17
N THR A 83 -2.03 -14.42 1.80
CA THR A 83 -1.15 -13.45 1.16
C THR A 83 0.25 -13.55 1.75
N GLN A 84 1.28 -13.18 1.00
CA GLN A 84 2.66 -13.17 1.48
C GLN A 84 3.01 -11.86 2.21
N PHE A 85 2.35 -10.78 1.83
CA PHE A 85 2.62 -9.44 2.36
C PHE A 85 1.32 -8.67 2.62
N ALA A 86 1.37 -7.78 3.62
CA ALA A 86 0.32 -6.81 3.94
C ALA A 86 0.85 -5.39 3.82
N SER A 87 0.03 -4.45 3.34
CA SER A 87 0.41 -3.03 3.26
C SER A 87 0.04 -2.20 4.49
N ALA A 88 -0.79 -2.72 5.38
CA ALA A 88 -1.33 -2.01 6.54
C ALA A 88 -0.36 -1.97 7.71
N THR A 89 0.69 -1.14 7.64
CA THR A 89 1.77 -1.08 8.63
C THR A 89 1.27 -0.76 10.05
N GLY A 90 0.35 0.18 10.23
CA GLY A 90 -0.22 0.49 11.55
C GLY A 90 -0.96 -0.70 12.16
N SER A 91 -1.75 -1.44 11.35
CA SER A 91 -2.42 -2.66 11.80
C SER A 91 -1.42 -3.79 12.07
N ALA A 92 -0.30 -3.87 11.32
CA ALA A 92 0.77 -4.83 11.58
C ALA A 92 1.43 -4.56 12.92
N VAL A 93 1.76 -3.31 13.24
CA VAL A 93 2.29 -2.91 14.56
C VAL A 93 1.30 -3.28 15.67
N SER A 94 0.02 -2.94 15.50
CA SER A 94 -1.02 -3.29 16.48
C SER A 94 -1.17 -4.80 16.68
N ALA A 95 -1.03 -5.60 15.62
CA ALA A 95 -1.06 -7.06 15.70
C ALA A 95 0.19 -7.62 16.39
N ALA A 96 1.38 -7.11 16.06
CA ALA A 96 2.63 -7.50 16.71
C ALA A 96 2.61 -7.18 18.21
N VAL A 97 2.07 -6.02 18.60
CA VAL A 97 1.88 -5.64 20.02
C VAL A 97 0.96 -6.60 20.76
N ARG A 98 -0.01 -7.23 20.08
CA ARG A 98 -0.85 -8.31 20.62
C ARG A 98 -0.16 -9.68 20.63
N GLY A 99 1.06 -9.80 20.14
CA GLY A 99 1.83 -11.02 20.07
C GLY A 99 1.70 -11.81 18.76
N ALA A 100 1.16 -11.19 17.69
CA ALA A 100 1.15 -11.83 16.38
C ALA A 100 2.57 -11.85 15.78
N ASP A 101 2.91 -12.94 15.09
CA ASP A 101 4.18 -13.10 14.39
C ASP A 101 4.15 -12.35 13.05
N ILE A 102 4.29 -11.03 13.11
CA ILE A 102 4.35 -10.15 11.93
C ILE A 102 5.31 -8.98 12.19
N LYS A 103 6.06 -8.60 11.17
CA LYS A 103 6.99 -7.47 11.21
C LYS A 103 6.77 -6.52 10.04
N VAL A 104 6.95 -5.23 10.28
CA VAL A 104 7.04 -4.21 9.23
C VAL A 104 8.47 -4.23 8.67
N ILE A 105 8.60 -4.38 7.35
CA ILE A 105 9.89 -4.60 6.66
C ILE A 105 10.25 -3.52 5.64
N LEU A 106 9.28 -2.68 5.27
CA LEU A 106 9.46 -1.53 4.39
C LEU A 106 8.44 -0.46 4.75
N ALA A 107 8.86 0.79 4.79
CA ALA A 107 8.02 1.97 4.95
C ALA A 107 7.90 2.71 3.61
N VAL A 108 6.68 3.11 3.23
CA VAL A 108 6.44 3.92 2.02
C VAL A 108 6.58 5.40 2.32
N THR A 109 6.03 5.86 3.44
CA THR A 109 6.16 7.25 3.91
C THR A 109 6.15 7.32 5.43
N ASP A 110 6.82 8.32 5.99
CA ASP A 110 6.79 8.66 7.42
C ASP A 110 5.80 9.79 7.75
N ARG A 111 5.15 10.35 6.73
CA ARG A 111 4.13 11.40 6.86
C ARG A 111 2.78 10.90 6.39
N PRO A 112 1.79 10.81 7.29
CA PRO A 112 0.47 10.35 6.90
C PRO A 112 -0.21 11.33 5.95
N SER A 113 -0.71 10.79 4.82
CA SER A 113 -1.46 11.53 3.80
C SER A 113 -2.94 11.65 4.16
N PHE A 114 -3.21 12.06 5.42
CA PHE A 114 -4.54 12.30 5.95
C PHE A 114 -4.71 13.76 6.33
N ASP A 115 -5.90 14.28 6.09
CA ASP A 115 -6.35 15.54 6.69
C ASP A 115 -7.57 15.27 7.59
N LEU A 116 -7.64 15.98 8.73
CA LEU A 116 -8.87 16.02 9.51
C LEU A 116 -9.86 16.95 8.82
N ILE A 117 -10.87 16.35 8.23
CA ILE A 117 -11.93 17.04 7.50
C ILE A 117 -13.18 17.09 8.40
N ALA A 118 -13.85 18.23 8.43
CA ALA A 118 -15.03 18.48 9.27
C ALA A 118 -16.18 19.11 8.49
N GLN A 119 -17.36 19.10 9.10
CA GLN A 119 -18.52 19.84 8.61
C GLN A 119 -18.17 21.32 8.40
N PRO A 120 -18.79 22.03 7.44
CA PRO A 120 -18.43 23.41 7.08
C PRO A 120 -18.50 24.42 8.24
N ASN A 121 -19.38 24.19 9.20
CA ASN A 121 -19.58 25.04 10.38
C ASN A 121 -18.56 24.78 11.51
N ILE A 122 -17.71 23.76 11.41
CA ILE A 122 -16.66 23.47 12.38
C ILE A 122 -15.35 24.04 11.84
N THR A 123 -14.80 25.03 12.54
CA THR A 123 -13.65 25.81 12.06
C THR A 123 -12.36 25.56 12.85
N SER A 124 -12.47 24.83 13.97
CA SER A 124 -11.30 24.47 14.79
C SER A 124 -11.47 23.08 15.42
N VAL A 125 -10.33 22.45 15.80
CA VAL A 125 -10.32 21.15 16.47
C VAL A 125 -11.00 21.22 17.85
N GLN A 126 -10.93 22.38 18.52
CA GLN A 126 -11.55 22.58 19.84
C GLN A 126 -13.08 22.46 19.80
N GLN A 127 -13.71 22.78 18.66
CA GLN A 127 -15.15 22.66 18.46
C GLN A 127 -15.63 21.19 18.32
N LEU A 128 -14.70 20.24 18.25
CA LEU A 128 -15.01 18.81 18.20
C LEU A 128 -15.36 18.21 19.58
N ARG A 129 -15.23 18.97 20.70
CA ARG A 129 -15.71 18.50 22.00
C ARG A 129 -17.21 18.21 21.95
N GLY A 130 -17.61 17.03 22.42
CA GLY A 130 -18.98 16.53 22.36
C GLY A 130 -19.46 16.10 20.96
N LYS A 131 -18.59 16.11 19.95
CA LYS A 131 -18.87 15.76 18.56
C LYS A 131 -18.46 14.32 18.23
N LYS A 132 -18.78 13.88 17.01
CA LYS A 132 -18.49 12.54 16.50
C LYS A 132 -17.41 12.58 15.44
N ILE A 133 -16.34 11.81 15.64
CA ILE A 133 -15.29 11.60 14.62
C ILE A 133 -15.41 10.18 14.09
N GLY A 134 -15.55 10.03 12.77
CA GLY A 134 -15.51 8.73 12.09
C GLY A 134 -14.07 8.27 11.80
N THR A 135 -13.79 6.97 11.98
CA THR A 135 -12.47 6.38 11.73
C THR A 135 -12.58 4.99 11.09
N GLY A 136 -11.45 4.40 10.71
CA GLY A 136 -11.38 3.05 10.12
C GLY A 136 -11.62 1.90 11.10
N GLY A 137 -11.83 2.18 12.37
CA GLY A 137 -12.01 1.19 13.45
C GLY A 137 -10.86 1.20 14.46
N VAL A 138 -11.02 0.41 15.53
CA VAL A 138 -10.09 0.37 16.66
C VAL A 138 -8.69 -0.09 16.20
N GLY A 139 -7.67 0.68 16.54
CA GLY A 139 -6.27 0.44 16.17
C GLY A 139 -5.94 0.78 14.72
N SER A 140 -6.87 1.39 13.97
CA SER A 140 -6.57 1.91 12.64
C SER A 140 -5.70 3.17 12.70
N LEU A 141 -4.93 3.42 11.64
CA LEU A 141 -4.15 4.66 11.56
C LEU A 141 -5.05 5.90 11.68
N ALA A 142 -6.25 5.89 11.07
CA ALA A 142 -7.19 7.01 11.15
C ALA A 142 -7.62 7.29 12.61
N GLU A 143 -7.82 6.26 13.44
CA GLU A 143 -8.13 6.45 14.87
C GLU A 143 -6.93 7.04 15.62
N ILE A 144 -5.73 6.51 15.40
CA ILE A 144 -4.49 7.01 16.02
C ILE A 144 -4.32 8.49 15.67
N LEU A 145 -4.47 8.84 14.38
CA LEU A 145 -4.36 10.22 13.91
C LEU A 145 -5.43 11.14 14.53
N ALA A 146 -6.68 10.69 14.60
CA ALA A 146 -7.74 11.46 15.26
C ALA A 146 -7.36 11.79 16.70
N ARG A 147 -6.93 10.79 17.49
CA ARG A 147 -6.49 10.98 18.88
C ARG A 147 -5.29 11.92 18.98
N ARG A 148 -4.27 11.75 18.14
CA ARG A 148 -3.07 12.59 18.13
C ARG A 148 -3.37 14.03 17.76
N ILE A 149 -4.23 14.28 16.76
CA ILE A 149 -4.67 15.62 16.39
C ILE A 149 -5.43 16.28 17.53
N LEU A 150 -6.32 15.56 18.20
CA LEU A 150 -7.06 16.08 19.36
C LEU A 150 -6.10 16.49 20.48
N ILE A 151 -5.18 15.62 20.87
CA ILE A 151 -4.18 15.89 21.94
C ILE A 151 -3.30 17.09 21.56
N ALA A 152 -2.79 17.15 20.33
CA ALA A 152 -1.96 18.26 19.86
C ALA A 152 -2.68 19.62 19.88
N ASN A 153 -4.03 19.60 19.88
CA ASN A 153 -4.87 20.79 19.92
C ASN A 153 -5.56 20.98 21.29
N ASN A 154 -5.04 20.38 22.35
CA ASN A 154 -5.56 20.48 23.73
C ASN A 154 -7.02 20.03 23.89
N VAL A 155 -7.44 19.03 23.11
CA VAL A 155 -8.73 18.34 23.24
C VAL A 155 -8.46 16.93 23.74
N ARG A 156 -9.10 16.54 24.83
CA ARG A 156 -8.99 15.16 25.34
C ARG A 156 -9.78 14.23 24.40
N PRO A 157 -9.21 13.10 23.96
CA PRO A 157 -9.92 12.13 23.11
C PRO A 157 -11.23 11.61 23.73
N GLU A 158 -11.32 11.59 25.07
CA GLU A 158 -12.49 11.16 25.83
C GLU A 158 -13.66 12.16 25.73
N ASP A 159 -13.39 13.41 25.37
CA ASP A 159 -14.41 14.46 25.17
C ASP A 159 -15.06 14.36 23.75
N VAL A 160 -14.67 13.38 22.94
CA VAL A 160 -15.10 13.20 21.54
C VAL A 160 -15.56 11.75 21.31
N ALA A 161 -16.71 11.56 20.65
CA ALA A 161 -17.16 10.22 20.28
C ALA A 161 -16.42 9.74 19.03
N ILE A 162 -15.45 8.84 19.18
CA ILE A 162 -14.72 8.23 18.05
C ILE A 162 -15.46 6.96 17.61
N LEU A 163 -15.95 6.94 16.38
CA LEU A 163 -16.80 5.88 15.83
C LEU A 163 -16.07 5.10 14.73
N ALA A 164 -16.20 3.78 14.72
CA ALA A 164 -15.75 2.93 13.63
C ALA A 164 -16.74 3.03 12.46
N THR A 165 -16.40 3.75 11.42
CA THR A 165 -17.24 3.94 10.23
C THR A 165 -16.75 3.15 9.01
N GLY A 166 -15.54 2.60 9.05
CA GLY A 166 -14.97 1.80 7.98
C GLY A 166 -13.92 2.53 7.13
N PRO A 167 -13.63 2.04 5.92
CA PRO A 167 -12.64 2.65 5.02
C PRO A 167 -12.96 4.11 4.70
N SER A 168 -11.95 4.91 4.31
CA SER A 168 -12.07 6.37 4.12
C SER A 168 -13.27 6.79 3.23
N HIS A 169 -13.58 6.02 2.17
CA HIS A 169 -14.72 6.35 1.30
C HIS A 169 -16.07 6.18 2.02
N VAL A 170 -16.24 5.15 2.87
CA VAL A 170 -17.44 4.94 3.69
C VAL A 170 -17.55 6.01 4.78
N THR A 171 -16.40 6.32 5.40
CA THR A 171 -16.30 7.40 6.39
C THR A 171 -16.69 8.77 5.78
N TYR A 172 -16.23 9.02 4.56
CA TYR A 172 -16.61 10.24 3.82
C TYR A 172 -18.13 10.30 3.53
N LEU A 173 -18.74 9.19 3.12
CA LEU A 173 -20.19 9.13 2.95
C LEU A 173 -20.94 9.39 4.26
N SER A 174 -20.43 8.88 5.38
CA SER A 174 -20.97 9.15 6.72
C SER A 174 -20.85 10.64 7.10
N LEU A 175 -19.77 11.31 6.70
CA LEU A 175 -19.57 12.75 6.87
C LEU A 175 -20.59 13.54 6.02
N LYS A 176 -20.79 13.15 4.75
CA LYS A 176 -21.80 13.77 3.86
C LYS A 176 -23.22 13.59 4.39
N ALA A 177 -23.52 12.43 4.94
CA ALA A 177 -24.83 12.13 5.55
C ALA A 177 -25.01 12.79 6.94
N LYS A 178 -24.02 13.55 7.44
CA LYS A 178 -24.02 14.19 8.77
C LYS A 178 -24.19 13.21 9.94
N VAL A 179 -23.84 11.93 9.73
CA VAL A 179 -23.79 10.92 10.80
C VAL A 179 -22.62 11.19 11.76
N ILE A 180 -21.56 11.76 11.20
CA ILE A 180 -20.36 12.21 11.91
C ILE A 180 -20.06 13.68 11.62
N ASP A 181 -19.35 14.35 12.52
CA ASP A 181 -19.02 15.76 12.46
C ASP A 181 -17.65 16.02 11.79
N ALA A 182 -16.71 15.06 11.93
CA ALA A 182 -15.40 15.13 11.34
C ALA A 182 -14.83 13.73 11.07
N ALA A 183 -13.79 13.66 10.24
CA ALA A 183 -13.06 12.42 9.95
C ALA A 183 -11.65 12.70 9.46
N PRO A 184 -10.63 11.92 9.84
CA PRO A 184 -9.39 11.83 9.09
C PRO A 184 -9.65 11.13 7.75
N LEU A 185 -9.57 11.87 6.66
CA LEU A 185 -9.74 11.34 5.30
C LEU A 185 -8.39 11.26 4.59
N GLN A 186 -8.19 10.20 3.83
CA GLN A 186 -6.95 9.97 3.08
C GLN A 186 -7.00 10.66 1.71
N MET A 187 -5.83 11.15 1.24
CA MET A 187 -5.72 11.69 -0.12
C MET A 187 -5.97 10.59 -1.18
N PRO A 188 -6.62 10.93 -2.32
CA PRO A 188 -7.06 12.26 -2.74
C PRO A 188 -8.43 12.69 -2.22
N LEU A 189 -9.16 11.82 -1.51
CA LEU A 189 -10.54 12.04 -1.06
C LEU A 189 -10.71 13.31 -0.20
N THR A 190 -9.65 13.67 0.55
CA THR A 190 -9.62 14.93 1.31
C THR A 190 -9.80 16.16 0.43
N PHE A 191 -9.30 16.14 -0.81
CA PHE A 191 -9.47 17.24 -1.77
C PHE A 191 -10.89 17.30 -2.31
N THR A 192 -11.47 16.12 -2.65
CA THR A 192 -12.87 16.03 -3.05
C THR A 192 -13.79 16.61 -1.97
N ALA A 193 -13.53 16.28 -0.71
CA ALA A 193 -14.29 16.81 0.41
C ALA A 193 -14.16 18.34 0.51
N GLN A 194 -12.96 18.90 0.36
CA GLN A 194 -12.75 20.35 0.38
C GLN A 194 -13.46 21.05 -0.78
N ASP A 195 -13.42 20.48 -1.99
CA ASP A 195 -14.09 21.03 -3.18
C ASP A 195 -15.62 20.94 -3.04
N GLU A 196 -16.16 20.04 -2.22
CA GLU A 196 -17.58 19.96 -1.84
C GLU A 196 -17.95 20.85 -0.63
N GLY A 197 -17.01 21.68 -0.13
CA GLY A 197 -17.26 22.67 0.92
C GLY A 197 -16.98 22.20 2.34
N PHE A 198 -16.52 20.96 2.55
CA PHE A 198 -16.06 20.51 3.85
C PHE A 198 -14.77 21.21 4.24
N ARG A 199 -14.56 21.37 5.54
CA ARG A 199 -13.42 22.15 6.06
C ARG A 199 -12.25 21.23 6.45
N LYS A 200 -11.06 21.50 5.90
CA LYS A 200 -9.80 20.96 6.42
C LYS A 200 -9.46 21.71 7.71
N LEU A 201 -9.34 21.01 8.82
CA LEU A 201 -8.89 21.56 10.10
C LEU A 201 -7.39 21.44 10.29
N VAL A 202 -6.81 20.25 10.01
CA VAL A 202 -5.40 19.94 10.26
C VAL A 202 -4.93 18.91 9.23
N ALA A 203 -3.72 19.09 8.70
CA ALA A 203 -3.02 17.99 8.03
C ALA A 203 -2.37 17.10 9.10
N ALA A 204 -2.67 15.82 9.09
CA ALA A 204 -2.15 14.89 10.10
C ALA A 204 -0.62 14.83 10.11
N GLY A 205 0.02 14.95 8.94
CA GLY A 205 1.47 14.96 8.81
C GLY A 205 2.19 16.17 9.42
N ASP A 206 1.45 17.25 9.76
CA ASP A 206 2.01 18.42 10.43
C ASP A 206 2.11 18.22 11.96
N VAL A 207 1.33 17.29 12.51
CA VAL A 207 1.26 17.07 13.97
C VAL A 207 1.76 15.70 14.39
N TYR A 208 1.93 14.76 13.46
CA TYR A 208 2.29 13.40 13.80
C TYR A 208 3.04 12.70 12.68
N GLN A 209 4.25 12.20 12.97
CA GLN A 209 5.02 11.35 12.07
C GLN A 209 4.74 9.88 12.39
N THR A 210 4.50 9.08 11.37
CA THR A 210 4.27 7.63 11.50
C THR A 210 4.38 6.95 10.15
N VAL A 211 4.72 5.67 10.12
CA VAL A 211 4.73 4.91 8.88
C VAL A 211 3.31 4.76 8.34
N GLN A 212 3.08 5.28 7.15
CA GLN A 212 1.86 5.02 6.41
C GLN A 212 2.16 4.26 5.11
N GLY A 213 1.53 3.08 4.99
CA GLY A 213 1.83 2.17 3.88
C GLY A 213 3.23 1.59 3.95
N GLY A 214 3.39 0.43 3.38
CA GLY A 214 4.65 -0.29 3.38
C GLY A 214 4.44 -1.77 3.15
N LEU A 215 5.37 -2.56 3.62
CA LEU A 215 5.26 -4.02 3.63
C LEU A 215 5.39 -4.53 5.06
N ALA A 216 4.50 -5.43 5.42
CA ALA A 216 4.61 -6.28 6.59
C ALA A 216 4.51 -7.73 6.15
N THR A 217 5.23 -8.62 6.83
CA THR A 217 5.22 -10.06 6.59
C THR A 217 5.55 -10.83 7.87
N THR A 218 5.42 -12.15 7.86
CA THR A 218 5.74 -13.00 9.02
C THR A 218 7.24 -13.20 9.17
N THR A 219 7.71 -13.51 10.39
CA THR A 219 9.10 -13.89 10.65
C THR A 219 9.50 -15.14 9.86
N ALA A 220 8.56 -16.09 9.70
CA ALA A 220 8.78 -17.27 8.87
C ALA A 220 9.11 -16.89 7.41
N MET A 221 8.41 -15.93 6.82
CA MET A 221 8.71 -15.44 5.46
C MET A 221 10.12 -14.83 5.37
N LEU A 222 10.54 -14.09 6.40
CA LEU A 222 11.87 -13.47 6.44
C LEU A 222 12.99 -14.49 6.54
N THR A 223 12.77 -15.61 7.25
CA THR A 223 13.78 -16.64 7.49
C THR A 223 13.78 -17.73 6.41
N GLU A 224 12.61 -18.12 5.92
CA GLU A 224 12.48 -19.22 4.97
C GLU A 224 12.57 -18.77 3.51
N GLN A 225 12.20 -17.51 3.21
CA GLN A 225 12.18 -16.97 1.85
C GLN A 225 12.82 -15.57 1.73
N PRO A 226 14.04 -15.34 2.27
CA PRO A 226 14.66 -14.02 2.28
C PRO A 226 14.93 -13.47 0.87
N GLU A 227 15.19 -14.33 -0.11
CA GLU A 227 15.37 -13.93 -1.51
C GLU A 227 14.07 -13.39 -2.12
N LEU A 228 12.93 -14.03 -1.85
CA LEU A 228 11.62 -13.54 -2.30
C LEU A 228 11.34 -12.16 -1.70
N VAL A 229 11.59 -11.98 -0.41
CA VAL A 229 11.43 -10.68 0.25
C VAL A 229 12.36 -9.63 -0.38
N THR A 230 13.61 -9.99 -0.67
CA THR A 230 14.60 -9.11 -1.32
C THR A 230 14.11 -8.64 -2.70
N LYS A 231 13.59 -9.55 -3.52
CA LYS A 231 13.02 -9.26 -4.85
C LYS A 231 11.85 -8.28 -4.75
N VAL A 232 10.92 -8.54 -3.84
CA VAL A 232 9.76 -7.67 -3.62
C VAL A 232 10.19 -6.27 -3.16
N VAL A 233 11.08 -6.20 -2.18
CA VAL A 233 11.60 -4.92 -1.66
C VAL A 233 12.31 -4.13 -2.76
N ARG A 234 13.11 -4.79 -3.60
CA ARG A 234 13.83 -4.13 -4.72
C ARG A 234 12.85 -3.52 -5.72
N ALA A 235 11.85 -4.27 -6.14
CA ALA A 235 10.81 -3.76 -7.05
C ALA A 235 10.07 -2.55 -6.46
N MET A 236 9.75 -2.59 -5.16
CA MET A 236 9.07 -1.50 -4.46
C MET A 236 9.93 -0.23 -4.35
N LEU A 237 11.22 -0.35 -4.01
CA LEU A 237 12.13 0.79 -3.95
C LEU A 237 12.36 1.42 -5.33
N ARG A 238 12.50 0.61 -6.39
CA ARG A 238 12.58 1.11 -7.77
C ARG A 238 11.34 1.90 -8.16
N ALA A 239 10.15 1.43 -7.79
CA ALA A 239 8.90 2.13 -8.03
C ALA A 239 8.84 3.47 -7.27
N ALA A 240 9.22 3.50 -6.00
CA ALA A 240 9.23 4.72 -5.21
C ALA A 240 10.19 5.77 -5.81
N ARG A 241 11.39 5.36 -6.23
CA ARG A 241 12.37 6.25 -6.89
C ARG A 241 11.86 6.78 -8.23
N LEU A 242 11.26 5.92 -9.06
CA LEU A 242 10.67 6.36 -10.34
C LEU A 242 9.56 7.40 -10.11
N ILE A 243 8.66 7.16 -9.15
CA ILE A 243 7.59 8.12 -8.83
C ILE A 243 8.18 9.48 -8.44
N LYS A 244 9.25 9.51 -7.64
CA LYS A 244 9.87 10.77 -7.21
C LYS A 244 10.64 11.48 -8.31
N SER A 245 11.35 10.74 -9.17
CA SER A 245 12.22 11.29 -10.19
C SER A 245 11.48 11.74 -11.45
N ASP A 246 10.32 11.18 -11.75
CA ASP A 246 9.54 11.49 -12.94
C ASP A 246 8.14 12.04 -12.59
N ARG A 247 8.06 13.37 -12.41
CA ARG A 247 6.81 14.05 -12.08
C ARG A 247 5.73 13.84 -13.14
N LYS A 248 6.12 13.88 -14.43
CA LYS A 248 5.16 13.71 -15.52
C LYS A 248 4.54 12.31 -15.48
N TYR A 249 5.38 11.28 -15.35
CA TYR A 249 4.93 9.91 -15.20
C TYR A 249 4.04 9.73 -13.96
N GLY A 250 4.47 10.27 -12.81
CA GLY A 250 3.72 10.12 -11.56
C GLY A 250 2.33 10.76 -11.62
N ILE A 251 2.18 11.94 -12.23
CA ILE A 251 0.88 12.60 -12.46
C ILE A 251 0.02 11.78 -13.41
N GLU A 252 0.58 11.34 -14.54
CA GLU A 252 -0.16 10.52 -15.51
C GLU A 252 -0.63 9.21 -14.90
N PHE A 253 0.22 8.57 -14.10
CA PHE A 253 -0.11 7.33 -13.41
C PHE A 253 -1.26 7.53 -12.40
N LEU A 254 -1.32 8.65 -11.69
CA LEU A 254 -2.41 8.97 -10.76
C LEU A 254 -3.78 9.12 -11.46
N LYS A 255 -3.82 9.46 -12.75
CA LYS A 255 -5.06 9.53 -13.54
C LYS A 255 -5.56 8.16 -14.00
N GLY A 256 -4.79 7.11 -13.78
CA GLY A 256 -5.16 5.74 -14.17
C GLY A 256 -6.32 5.17 -13.36
N PRO A 257 -6.92 4.06 -13.83
CA PRO A 257 -8.14 3.48 -13.24
C PRO A 257 -7.93 2.82 -11.87
N TRP A 258 -6.69 2.77 -11.38
CA TRP A 258 -6.37 2.14 -10.12
C TRP A 258 -6.74 3.00 -8.89
N LEU A 259 -6.91 4.32 -9.09
CA LEU A 259 -7.25 5.29 -8.05
C LEU A 259 -8.42 6.16 -8.54
N ASP A 260 -9.44 6.32 -7.70
CA ASP A 260 -10.46 7.33 -7.94
C ASP A 260 -9.88 8.71 -7.57
N ILE A 261 -9.59 9.51 -8.59
CA ILE A 261 -8.98 10.83 -8.44
C ILE A 261 -10.03 11.97 -8.48
N GLY A 262 -11.32 11.65 -8.66
CA GLY A 262 -12.41 12.64 -8.66
C GLY A 262 -12.70 13.26 -10.03
N LYS A 263 -13.45 14.40 -10.02
CA LYS A 263 -14.07 14.96 -11.22
C LYS A 263 -13.12 15.74 -12.16
N ASP A 264 -12.01 16.24 -11.64
CA ASP A 264 -10.99 16.95 -12.43
C ASP A 264 -9.65 16.22 -12.30
N PRO A 265 -9.44 15.13 -13.09
CA PRO A 265 -8.27 14.29 -12.94
C PRO A 265 -6.93 15.02 -13.12
N GLU A 266 -6.86 16.00 -14.03
CA GLU A 266 -5.62 16.76 -14.28
C GLU A 266 -5.19 17.56 -13.04
N LYS A 267 -6.08 18.40 -12.54
CA LYS A 267 -5.84 19.22 -11.35
C LYS A 267 -5.60 18.37 -10.12
N MET A 268 -6.41 17.33 -9.92
CA MET A 268 -6.35 16.47 -8.75
C MET A 268 -5.10 15.60 -8.74
N ALA A 269 -4.69 15.03 -9.88
CA ALA A 269 -3.47 14.25 -9.97
C ALA A 269 -2.22 15.10 -9.67
N ALA A 270 -2.12 16.29 -10.25
CA ALA A 270 -1.02 17.20 -9.98
C ALA A 270 -0.95 17.59 -8.48
N ARG A 271 -2.09 18.01 -7.91
CA ARG A 271 -2.18 18.38 -6.49
C ARG A 271 -1.84 17.21 -5.55
N THR A 272 -2.29 16.00 -5.91
CA THR A 272 -2.01 14.78 -5.14
C THR A 272 -0.54 14.41 -5.22
N TYR A 273 0.05 14.46 -6.43
CA TYR A 273 1.45 14.15 -6.65
C TYR A 273 2.37 15.09 -5.87
N ASP A 274 2.13 16.41 -5.94
CA ASP A 274 2.99 17.43 -5.33
C ASP A 274 3.08 17.32 -3.80
N ILE A 275 2.11 16.64 -3.17
CA ILE A 275 2.15 16.33 -1.74
C ILE A 275 2.67 14.92 -1.49
N ALA A 276 2.22 13.93 -2.25
CA ALA A 276 2.51 12.52 -1.97
C ALA A 276 3.93 12.10 -2.38
N ALA A 277 4.41 12.54 -3.55
CA ALA A 277 5.70 12.09 -4.06
C ALA A 277 6.89 12.55 -3.20
N PRO A 278 6.97 13.82 -2.73
CA PRO A 278 8.03 14.24 -1.81
C PRO A 278 8.08 13.45 -0.51
N ALA A 279 6.92 12.97 -0.02
CA ALA A 279 6.82 12.20 1.21
C ALA A 279 7.25 10.72 1.07
N LEU A 280 7.45 10.21 -0.16
CA LEU A 280 7.90 8.83 -0.37
C LEU A 280 9.33 8.63 0.13
N LEU A 281 9.55 7.55 0.88
CA LEU A 281 10.86 7.14 1.39
C LEU A 281 11.61 6.31 0.36
N GLU A 282 12.68 6.86 -0.21
CA GLU A 282 13.51 6.18 -1.21
C GLU A 282 14.37 5.05 -0.61
N ASN A 283 14.64 5.13 0.70
CA ASN A 283 15.37 4.12 1.46
C ASN A 283 14.45 3.07 2.11
N GLY A 284 13.14 3.31 2.13
CA GLY A 284 12.14 2.40 2.68
C GLY A 284 12.21 2.16 4.19
N THR A 285 12.88 3.05 4.96
CA THR A 285 13.09 2.88 6.42
C THR A 285 12.67 4.13 7.19
N VAL A 286 12.43 3.97 8.49
CA VAL A 286 12.21 5.09 9.43
C VAL A 286 13.13 4.97 10.63
N GLY A 287 13.38 6.09 11.33
CA GLY A 287 14.15 6.16 12.53
C GLY A 287 13.55 5.35 13.69
N GLU A 288 14.36 5.02 14.67
CA GLU A 288 13.93 4.22 15.83
C GLU A 288 12.94 4.98 16.72
N ASP A 289 13.00 6.29 16.76
CA ASP A 289 12.06 7.19 17.39
C ASP A 289 10.62 7.00 16.89
N ILE A 290 10.42 6.99 15.57
CA ILE A 290 9.12 6.72 14.95
C ILE A 290 8.66 5.28 15.26
N GLN A 291 9.57 4.30 15.21
CA GLN A 291 9.26 2.90 15.55
C GLN A 291 8.76 2.78 17.00
N ARG A 292 9.47 3.36 17.95
CA ARG A 292 9.09 3.38 19.39
C ARG A 292 7.76 4.09 19.61
N GLN A 293 7.55 5.21 18.93
CA GLN A 293 6.29 5.95 19.00
C GLN A 293 5.11 5.13 18.51
N MET A 294 5.24 4.45 17.35
CA MET A 294 4.19 3.57 16.82
C MET A 294 3.86 2.41 17.78
N ILE A 295 4.88 1.80 18.39
CA ILE A 295 4.69 0.75 19.40
C ILE A 295 3.96 1.32 20.64
N ALA A 296 4.35 2.49 21.11
CA ALA A 296 3.71 3.12 22.27
C ALA A 296 2.22 3.44 22.00
N ASP A 297 1.90 3.97 20.81
CA ASP A 297 0.52 4.27 20.44
C ASP A 297 -0.34 3.02 20.33
N ALA A 298 0.18 1.97 19.69
CA ALA A 298 -0.52 0.70 19.62
C ALA A 298 -0.69 0.08 21.02
N SER A 299 0.33 0.16 21.87
CA SER A 299 0.29 -0.34 23.25
C SER A 299 -0.74 0.36 24.12
N ALA A 300 -0.92 1.66 23.94
CA ALA A 300 -1.96 2.43 24.63
C ALA A 300 -3.37 1.93 24.30
N LEU A 301 -3.59 1.44 23.07
CA LEU A 301 -4.89 0.94 22.63
C LEU A 301 -5.13 -0.53 23.00
N VAL A 302 -4.08 -1.37 22.95
CA VAL A 302 -4.25 -2.83 23.05
C VAL A 302 -3.62 -3.47 24.30
N LYS A 303 -2.94 -2.69 25.15
CA LYS A 303 -2.35 -3.06 26.44
C LYS A 303 -1.57 -4.40 26.37
N PRO A 304 -0.35 -4.43 25.82
CA PRO A 304 0.44 -5.64 25.70
C PRO A 304 0.82 -6.20 27.07
N LYS A 305 1.08 -7.53 27.13
CA LYS A 305 1.54 -8.18 28.36
C LYS A 305 2.94 -7.70 28.80
N GLN A 306 3.78 -7.32 27.84
CA GLN A 306 5.15 -6.83 28.08
C GLN A 306 5.47 -5.71 27.09
N PRO A 307 6.32 -4.74 27.47
CA PRO A 307 6.86 -3.74 26.53
C PRO A 307 7.62 -4.43 25.38
N LEU A 308 7.42 -3.96 24.15
CA LEU A 308 8.12 -4.47 22.99
C LEU A 308 9.24 -3.53 22.56
N LEU A 309 10.34 -4.14 22.10
CA LEU A 309 11.43 -3.41 21.45
C LEU A 309 11.15 -3.23 19.95
N PRO A 310 11.68 -2.18 19.30
CA PRO A 310 11.53 -1.97 17.86
C PRO A 310 11.85 -3.20 17.02
N ALA A 311 12.93 -3.92 17.29
CA ALA A 311 13.36 -5.10 16.55
C ALA A 311 12.37 -6.29 16.60
N GLN A 312 11.44 -6.29 17.55
CA GLN A 312 10.39 -7.31 17.62
C GLN A 312 9.24 -7.01 16.64
N VAL A 313 9.07 -5.74 16.26
CA VAL A 313 7.96 -5.24 15.43
C VAL A 313 8.42 -4.81 14.03
N PHE A 314 9.65 -4.35 13.91
CA PHE A 314 10.24 -3.87 12.66
C PHE A 314 11.50 -4.67 12.30
N ASP A 315 11.70 -4.92 11.01
CA ASP A 315 12.93 -5.50 10.48
C ASP A 315 13.28 -4.84 9.13
N PHE A 316 14.12 -3.84 9.17
CA PHE A 316 14.58 -3.12 7.99
C PHE A 316 15.93 -3.64 7.45
N SER A 317 16.38 -4.83 7.85
CA SER A 317 17.69 -5.39 7.44
C SER A 317 17.78 -5.59 5.93
N ILE A 318 16.76 -6.21 5.32
CA ILE A 318 16.71 -6.48 3.88
C ILE A 318 16.60 -5.18 3.09
N VAL A 319 15.72 -4.26 3.49
CA VAL A 319 15.51 -3.01 2.74
C VAL A 319 16.77 -2.12 2.74
N ARG A 320 17.55 -2.11 3.83
CA ARG A 320 18.84 -1.40 3.89
C ARG A 320 19.84 -1.97 2.89
N LYS A 321 20.03 -3.32 2.88
CA LYS A 321 20.92 -4.00 1.91
C LYS A 321 20.51 -3.71 0.47
N VAL A 322 19.22 -3.79 0.15
CA VAL A 322 18.71 -3.49 -1.18
C VAL A 322 18.92 -2.01 -1.53
N GLY A 323 18.66 -1.10 -0.60
CA GLY A 323 18.86 0.35 -0.79
C GLY A 323 20.30 0.71 -1.16
N GLU A 324 21.28 0.03 -0.56
CA GLU A 324 22.73 0.18 -0.87
C GLU A 324 23.06 -0.33 -2.28
N SER A 325 22.48 -1.45 -2.71
CA SER A 325 22.73 -2.05 -4.02
C SER A 325 22.07 -1.31 -5.19
N LEU A 326 21.11 -0.43 -4.92
CA LEU A 326 20.40 0.38 -5.92
C LEU A 326 21.04 1.78 -6.13
N LYS A 327 22.10 2.10 -5.41
CA LYS A 327 22.88 3.32 -5.64
C LYS A 327 23.74 3.12 -6.88
#